data_3f7c0958c469eb895f2e183ede37cc40
#
_entry.id   3f7c0958c469eb895f2e183ede37cc40
#
_cell.length_a   1.000
_cell.length_b   1.000
_cell.length_c   1.000
_cell.angle_alpha   90.00
_cell.angle_beta   90.00
_cell.angle_gamma   90.00
#
_symmetry.space_group_name_H-M   'P 1'
#
loop_
_entity.id
_entity.type
_entity.pdbx_description
1 polymer ?
#
loop_
_entity_poly.entity_id
_entity_poly.type
_entity_poly.pdbx_seq_one_letter_code
_entity_poly.pdbx_strand_id
1 'polypeptide(L)'
;MTRQHKLLALNLFLLTFVLGTSEFVMVGLLTEVAADMKIAVSAAGFLVSAFALSFAIGTPVFTALFSRFSKYPLILALIGIFIVGNMITAISGSYGLLLVSRVITAVVTGVLIALAMAVASETVPLDKRGPVISIIFTGFTVASVLGVPLGTFIGQWGGWHMSYWFTTLLGIISLITSLATIPRGLKGARSSLKKQLSLFTYPRIVLAFFIPALSIAATYSVYTYLAPLLQDVLLVPAHYISLVFLLYGVVTIFSTLIGGKLAAGGGMGKIRYIFLIQAVILASLYVSSGSLAGGLVSISLMALAVYLMNSTMQLYFIDWADRHVPEARDLASSLTSVSINVGIAMGSALGGFVATNMGLVDLSWSGAIMAVLAAVSAFISYRLDREARSASKEENRLQGQYEGIL
;
A
#
# COMPACT_ATOMS: atom_id res chain seq x y z
N MET A 1 -11.70 -22.84 15.20
CA MET A 1 -10.70 -23.06 14.10
C MET A 1 -10.00 -24.39 14.34
N THR A 2 -9.98 -25.24 13.33
CA THR A 2 -9.18 -26.48 13.36
C THR A 2 -7.67 -26.16 13.33
N ARG A 3 -6.82 -27.13 13.68
CA ARG A 3 -5.36 -26.99 13.57
C ARG A 3 -4.94 -26.62 12.14
N GLN A 4 -5.59 -27.19 11.14
CA GLN A 4 -5.34 -26.90 9.72
C GLN A 4 -5.64 -25.45 9.36
N HIS A 5 -6.78 -24.88 9.81
CA HIS A 5 -7.11 -23.48 9.56
C HIS A 5 -6.12 -22.51 10.23
N LYS A 6 -5.59 -22.85 11.42
CA LYS A 6 -4.56 -22.05 12.08
C LYS A 6 -3.24 -22.06 11.32
N LEU A 7 -2.81 -23.24 10.84
CA LEU A 7 -1.60 -23.38 10.03
C LEU A 7 -1.73 -22.64 8.68
N LEU A 8 -2.88 -22.75 8.03
CA LEU A 8 -3.14 -21.98 6.80
C LEU A 8 -3.08 -20.47 7.06
N ALA A 9 -3.72 -19.96 8.11
CA ALA A 9 -3.67 -18.54 8.46
C ALA A 9 -2.24 -18.05 8.73
N LEU A 10 -1.44 -18.83 9.44
CA LEU A 10 -0.03 -18.54 9.70
C LEU A 10 0.81 -18.53 8.41
N ASN A 11 0.58 -19.50 7.52
CA ASN A 11 1.24 -19.54 6.22
C ASN A 11 0.88 -18.31 5.35
N LEU A 12 -0.41 -17.95 5.29
CA LEU A 12 -0.86 -16.78 4.52
C LEU A 12 -0.34 -15.46 5.13
N PHE A 13 -0.23 -15.38 6.46
CA PHE A 13 0.48 -14.28 7.14
C PHE A 13 1.95 -14.21 6.71
N LEU A 14 2.67 -15.35 6.77
CA LEU A 14 4.07 -15.41 6.36
C LEU A 14 4.22 -15.00 4.89
N LEU A 15 3.37 -15.51 4.01
CA LEU A 15 3.38 -15.15 2.58
C LEU A 15 3.24 -13.64 2.40
N THR A 16 2.23 -13.01 3.01
CA THR A 16 2.02 -11.56 2.86
C THR A 16 3.12 -10.73 3.53
N PHE A 17 3.71 -11.22 4.62
CA PHE A 17 4.88 -10.62 5.24
C PHE A 17 6.09 -10.61 4.29
N VAL A 18 6.37 -11.74 3.63
CA VAL A 18 7.47 -11.87 2.67
C VAL A 18 7.26 -10.96 1.45
N LEU A 19 6.04 -10.94 0.92
CA LEU A 19 5.66 -10.09 -0.21
C LEU A 19 5.83 -8.60 0.11
N GLY A 20 5.32 -8.16 1.26
CA GLY A 20 5.45 -6.78 1.72
C GLY A 20 6.90 -6.41 2.04
N THR A 21 7.69 -7.32 2.61
CA THR A 21 9.12 -7.08 2.87
C THR A 21 9.87 -6.82 1.56
N SER A 22 9.65 -7.63 0.52
CA SER A 22 10.26 -7.41 -0.80
C SER A 22 9.81 -6.08 -1.44
N GLU A 23 8.56 -5.66 -1.22
CA GLU A 23 8.05 -4.39 -1.72
C GLU A 23 8.75 -3.20 -1.09
N PHE A 24 8.78 -3.16 0.25
CA PHE A 24 9.19 -1.97 1.00
C PHE A 24 10.69 -1.85 1.23
N VAL A 25 11.44 -2.95 1.20
CA VAL A 25 12.88 -2.96 1.50
C VAL A 25 13.69 -2.00 0.63
N MET A 26 13.29 -1.80 -0.63
CA MET A 26 13.97 -0.89 -1.57
C MET A 26 14.05 0.55 -1.05
N VAL A 27 13.05 1.01 -0.30
CA VAL A 27 13.03 2.37 0.27
C VAL A 27 14.19 2.60 1.22
N GLY A 28 14.49 1.60 2.05
CA GLY A 28 15.61 1.66 2.99
C GLY A 28 16.99 1.47 2.37
N LEU A 29 17.05 0.91 1.16
CA LEU A 29 18.27 0.60 0.43
C LEU A 29 18.60 1.58 -0.71
N LEU A 30 17.82 2.68 -0.80
CA LEU A 30 17.85 3.57 -1.96
C LEU A 30 19.24 4.16 -2.22
N THR A 31 19.90 4.62 -1.17
CA THR A 31 21.25 5.21 -1.24
C THR A 31 22.32 4.20 -1.61
N GLU A 32 22.26 2.99 -1.04
CA GLU A 32 23.22 1.93 -1.33
C GLU A 32 23.08 1.45 -2.78
N VAL A 33 21.84 1.25 -3.26
CA VAL A 33 21.58 0.87 -4.66
C VAL A 33 22.04 1.95 -5.62
N ALA A 34 21.76 3.23 -5.32
CA ALA A 34 22.18 4.35 -6.16
C ALA A 34 23.70 4.43 -6.26
N ALA A 35 24.40 4.28 -5.13
CA ALA A 35 25.87 4.31 -5.07
C ALA A 35 26.52 3.14 -5.81
N ASP A 36 26.05 1.91 -5.59
CA ASP A 36 26.61 0.69 -6.18
C ASP A 36 26.37 0.64 -7.70
N MET A 37 25.15 0.97 -8.15
CA MET A 37 24.78 1.02 -9.57
C MET A 37 25.31 2.27 -10.29
N LYS A 38 25.91 3.23 -9.57
CA LYS A 38 26.39 4.53 -10.10
C LYS A 38 25.32 5.29 -10.86
N ILE A 39 24.11 5.33 -10.29
CA ILE A 39 22.94 6.03 -10.83
C ILE A 39 22.50 7.16 -9.91
N ALA A 40 21.71 8.07 -10.44
CA ALA A 40 21.09 9.09 -9.62
C ALA A 40 20.12 8.47 -8.58
N VAL A 41 19.99 9.09 -7.40
CA VAL A 41 19.06 8.66 -6.35
C VAL A 41 17.62 8.64 -6.85
N SER A 42 17.27 9.56 -7.76
CA SER A 42 15.95 9.57 -8.42
C SER A 42 15.70 8.35 -9.31
N ALA A 43 16.74 7.83 -10.00
CA ALA A 43 16.62 6.60 -10.78
C ALA A 43 16.41 5.38 -9.87
N ALA A 44 17.08 5.33 -8.71
CA ALA A 44 16.80 4.32 -7.70
C ALA A 44 15.35 4.46 -7.14
N GLY A 45 14.88 5.67 -6.88
CA GLY A 45 13.50 5.96 -6.47
C GLY A 45 12.46 5.54 -7.52
N PHE A 46 12.81 5.60 -8.81
CA PHE A 46 11.93 5.11 -9.88
C PHE A 46 11.66 3.59 -9.79
N LEU A 47 12.56 2.80 -9.19
CA LEU A 47 12.30 1.38 -8.93
C LEU A 47 11.12 1.17 -7.97
N VAL A 48 10.92 2.07 -7.00
CA VAL A 48 9.75 2.07 -6.10
C VAL A 48 8.50 2.44 -6.88
N SER A 49 8.57 3.49 -7.71
CA SER A 49 7.43 3.90 -8.56
C SER A 49 7.03 2.81 -9.56
N ALA A 50 8.00 2.20 -10.23
CA ALA A 50 7.76 1.14 -11.20
C ALA A 50 7.15 -0.11 -10.55
N PHE A 51 7.61 -0.48 -9.34
CA PHE A 51 7.02 -1.56 -8.56
C PHE A 51 5.56 -1.26 -8.25
N ALA A 52 5.27 -0.11 -7.64
CA ALA A 52 3.93 0.27 -7.21
C ALA A 52 2.96 0.40 -8.40
N LEU A 53 3.40 0.97 -9.53
CA LEU A 53 2.59 1.06 -10.75
C LEU A 53 2.31 -0.32 -11.35
N SER A 54 3.33 -1.19 -11.39
CA SER A 54 3.18 -2.56 -11.88
C SER A 54 2.26 -3.38 -10.99
N PHE A 55 2.31 -3.19 -9.67
CA PHE A 55 1.37 -3.77 -8.72
C PHE A 55 -0.06 -3.28 -8.99
N ALA A 56 -0.26 -1.96 -9.08
CA ALA A 56 -1.58 -1.34 -9.24
C ALA A 56 -2.30 -1.77 -10.53
N ILE A 57 -1.56 -1.82 -11.65
CA ILE A 57 -2.10 -2.21 -12.96
C ILE A 57 -2.11 -3.74 -13.11
N GLY A 58 -1.01 -4.39 -12.73
CA GLY A 58 -0.83 -5.82 -12.93
C GLY A 58 -1.78 -6.66 -12.09
N THR A 59 -2.04 -6.28 -10.83
CA THR A 59 -2.91 -7.06 -9.95
C THR A 59 -4.29 -7.33 -10.55
N PRO A 60 -5.10 -6.33 -10.95
CA PRO A 60 -6.43 -6.60 -11.51
C PRO A 60 -6.36 -7.34 -12.85
N VAL A 61 -5.40 -7.01 -13.70
CA VAL A 61 -5.26 -7.63 -15.03
C VAL A 61 -4.91 -9.10 -14.89
N PHE A 62 -3.86 -9.43 -14.17
CA PHE A 62 -3.38 -10.81 -14.07
C PHE A 62 -4.24 -11.66 -13.12
N THR A 63 -4.87 -11.09 -12.10
CA THR A 63 -5.87 -11.82 -11.30
C THR A 63 -7.06 -12.25 -12.16
N ALA A 64 -7.54 -11.38 -13.04
CA ALA A 64 -8.61 -11.75 -13.97
C ALA A 64 -8.15 -12.78 -15.00
N LEU A 65 -6.95 -12.61 -15.59
CA LEU A 65 -6.37 -13.53 -16.56
C LEU A 65 -6.18 -14.94 -16.00
N PHE A 66 -5.68 -15.02 -14.77
CA PHE A 66 -5.39 -16.27 -14.07
C PHE A 66 -6.60 -16.83 -13.30
N SER A 67 -7.73 -16.14 -13.26
CA SER A 67 -8.91 -16.52 -12.46
C SER A 67 -9.45 -17.92 -12.76
N ARG A 68 -9.25 -18.44 -13.99
CA ARG A 68 -9.70 -19.77 -14.44
C ARG A 68 -8.80 -20.92 -13.97
N PHE A 69 -7.57 -20.64 -13.55
CA PHE A 69 -6.63 -21.69 -13.13
C PHE A 69 -6.92 -22.15 -11.70
N SER A 70 -6.61 -23.42 -11.42
CA SER A 70 -6.66 -23.94 -10.05
C SER A 70 -5.70 -23.18 -9.13
N LYS A 71 -6.18 -22.76 -7.96
CA LYS A 71 -5.44 -21.84 -7.09
C LYS A 71 -4.15 -22.45 -6.53
N TYR A 72 -4.18 -23.76 -6.16
CA TYR A 72 -3.02 -24.43 -5.59
C TYR A 72 -1.77 -24.38 -6.49
N PRO A 73 -1.79 -24.93 -7.74
CA PRO A 73 -0.61 -24.89 -8.60
C PRO A 73 -0.26 -23.45 -9.01
N LEU A 74 -1.24 -22.57 -9.16
CA LEU A 74 -1.01 -21.17 -9.51
C LEU A 74 -0.24 -20.43 -8.42
N ILE A 75 -0.62 -20.58 -7.15
CA ILE A 75 0.08 -19.93 -6.03
C ILE A 75 1.53 -20.44 -5.96
N LEU A 76 1.76 -21.74 -6.07
CA LEU A 76 3.11 -22.31 -6.01
C LEU A 76 3.99 -21.81 -7.18
N ALA A 77 3.43 -21.75 -8.39
CA ALA A 77 4.14 -21.21 -9.55
C ALA A 77 4.49 -19.72 -9.36
N LEU A 78 3.53 -18.93 -8.87
CA LEU A 78 3.77 -17.50 -8.61
C LEU A 78 4.77 -17.27 -7.47
N ILE A 79 4.75 -18.06 -6.40
CA ILE A 79 5.80 -17.99 -5.36
C ILE A 79 7.16 -18.37 -5.98
N GLY A 80 7.22 -19.36 -6.87
CA GLY A 80 8.44 -19.70 -7.60
C GLY A 80 8.96 -18.53 -8.45
N ILE A 81 8.07 -17.84 -9.20
CA ILE A 81 8.44 -16.65 -9.98
C ILE A 81 8.89 -15.51 -9.06
N PHE A 82 8.25 -15.32 -7.91
CA PHE A 82 8.66 -14.33 -6.90
C PHE A 82 10.06 -14.61 -6.36
N ILE A 83 10.38 -15.87 -6.04
CA ILE A 83 11.70 -16.31 -5.59
C ILE A 83 12.74 -16.00 -6.67
N VAL A 84 12.51 -16.43 -7.91
CA VAL A 84 13.43 -16.20 -9.04
C VAL A 84 13.60 -14.69 -9.29
N GLY A 85 12.52 -13.91 -9.22
CA GLY A 85 12.59 -12.45 -9.37
C GLY A 85 13.45 -11.78 -8.29
N ASN A 86 13.32 -12.20 -7.02
CA ASN A 86 14.18 -11.68 -5.95
C ASN A 86 15.63 -12.17 -6.07
N MET A 87 15.86 -13.39 -6.54
CA MET A 87 17.22 -13.87 -6.87
C MET A 87 17.85 -13.03 -7.98
N ILE A 88 17.11 -12.76 -9.06
CA ILE A 88 17.58 -11.87 -10.14
C ILE A 88 17.90 -10.48 -9.59
N THR A 89 17.04 -9.94 -8.73
CA THR A 89 17.30 -8.68 -8.04
C THR A 89 18.58 -8.76 -7.22
N ALA A 90 18.78 -9.84 -6.45
CA ALA A 90 19.94 -10.04 -5.58
C ALA A 90 21.27 -10.18 -6.33
N ILE A 91 21.27 -10.62 -7.58
CA ILE A 91 22.49 -10.79 -8.39
C ILE A 91 22.63 -9.76 -9.51
N SER A 92 21.70 -8.80 -9.59
CA SER A 92 21.68 -7.88 -10.71
C SER A 92 22.85 -6.90 -10.68
N GLY A 93 23.64 -6.89 -11.77
CA GLY A 93 24.72 -5.94 -12.01
C GLY A 93 24.31 -4.78 -12.93
N SER A 94 23.06 -4.66 -13.32
CA SER A 94 22.58 -3.58 -14.18
C SER A 94 21.21 -3.06 -13.76
N TYR A 95 21.00 -1.75 -13.91
CA TYR A 95 19.73 -1.09 -13.59
C TYR A 95 18.54 -1.66 -14.37
N GLY A 96 18.72 -1.98 -15.67
CA GLY A 96 17.68 -2.54 -16.51
C GLY A 96 17.19 -3.91 -16.02
N LEU A 97 18.12 -4.80 -15.63
CA LEU A 97 17.78 -6.11 -15.07
C LEU A 97 17.07 -5.97 -13.72
N LEU A 98 17.57 -5.06 -12.89
CA LEU A 98 16.95 -4.72 -11.60
C LEU A 98 15.52 -4.22 -11.80
N LEU A 99 15.27 -3.30 -12.74
CA LEU A 99 13.95 -2.77 -13.04
C LEU A 99 12.98 -3.86 -13.53
N VAL A 100 13.41 -4.72 -14.47
CA VAL A 100 12.58 -5.80 -14.99
C VAL A 100 12.20 -6.79 -13.88
N SER A 101 13.17 -7.18 -13.05
CA SER A 101 12.89 -8.09 -11.93
C SER A 101 11.89 -7.48 -10.93
N ARG A 102 11.98 -6.17 -10.66
CA ARG A 102 11.03 -5.43 -9.78
C ARG A 102 9.63 -5.38 -10.37
N VAL A 103 9.49 -5.15 -11.68
CA VAL A 103 8.19 -5.16 -12.37
C VAL A 103 7.53 -6.53 -12.28
N ILE A 104 8.28 -7.60 -12.55
CA ILE A 104 7.76 -8.98 -12.47
C ILE A 104 7.34 -9.32 -11.03
N THR A 105 8.20 -9.06 -10.05
CA THR A 105 7.89 -9.34 -8.65
C THR A 105 6.70 -8.54 -8.13
N ALA A 106 6.51 -7.30 -8.60
CA ALA A 106 5.37 -6.46 -8.23
C ALA A 106 4.03 -7.05 -8.70
N VAL A 107 3.94 -7.45 -9.96
CA VAL A 107 2.73 -8.08 -10.51
C VAL A 107 2.41 -9.37 -9.75
N VAL A 108 3.42 -10.20 -9.53
CA VAL A 108 3.27 -11.46 -8.79
C VAL A 108 2.84 -11.23 -7.36
N THR A 109 3.41 -10.22 -6.69
CA THR A 109 3.04 -9.83 -5.31
C THR A 109 1.55 -9.50 -5.22
N GLY A 110 1.04 -8.65 -6.09
CA GLY A 110 -0.38 -8.27 -6.09
C GLY A 110 -1.32 -9.45 -6.33
N VAL A 111 -0.99 -10.31 -7.30
CA VAL A 111 -1.80 -11.51 -7.58
C VAL A 111 -1.76 -12.50 -6.42
N LEU A 112 -0.61 -12.71 -5.78
CA LEU A 112 -0.47 -13.60 -4.62
C LEU A 112 -1.28 -13.10 -3.41
N ILE A 113 -1.31 -11.80 -3.15
CA ILE A 113 -2.15 -11.23 -2.08
C ILE A 113 -3.64 -11.47 -2.38
N ALA A 114 -4.08 -11.25 -3.61
CA ALA A 114 -5.46 -11.50 -4.02
C ALA A 114 -5.83 -12.99 -3.89
N LEU A 115 -4.94 -13.89 -4.29
CA LEU A 115 -5.13 -15.33 -4.14
C LEU A 115 -5.13 -15.78 -2.68
N ALA A 116 -4.28 -15.20 -1.82
CA ALA A 116 -4.27 -15.48 -0.38
C ALA A 116 -5.63 -15.15 0.26
N MET A 117 -6.22 -14.00 -0.10
CA MET A 117 -7.55 -13.61 0.36
C MET A 117 -8.63 -14.57 -0.16
N ALA A 118 -8.57 -14.96 -1.42
CA ALA A 118 -9.51 -15.91 -2.01
C ALA A 118 -9.43 -17.30 -1.34
N VAL A 119 -8.22 -17.82 -1.10
CA VAL A 119 -8.02 -19.10 -0.38
C VAL A 119 -8.59 -19.03 1.02
N ALA A 120 -8.33 -17.94 1.76
CA ALA A 120 -8.89 -17.77 3.10
C ALA A 120 -10.43 -17.75 3.07
N SER A 121 -11.01 -17.02 2.14
CA SER A 121 -12.47 -16.88 2.00
C SER A 121 -13.18 -18.17 1.61
N GLU A 122 -12.52 -19.06 0.86
CA GLU A 122 -13.11 -20.34 0.44
C GLU A 122 -12.89 -21.49 1.41
N THR A 123 -11.78 -21.44 2.17
CA THR A 123 -11.38 -22.56 3.04
C THR A 123 -11.90 -22.40 4.47
N VAL A 124 -12.04 -21.16 4.94
CA VAL A 124 -12.38 -20.88 6.34
C VAL A 124 -13.89 -20.69 6.50
N PRO A 125 -14.53 -21.25 7.56
CA PRO A 125 -15.94 -21.02 7.86
C PRO A 125 -16.29 -19.54 7.98
N LEU A 126 -17.53 -19.18 7.60
CA LEU A 126 -18.00 -17.77 7.49
C LEU A 126 -17.74 -16.95 8.76
N ASP A 127 -18.00 -17.54 9.94
CA ASP A 127 -17.81 -16.92 11.26
C ASP A 127 -16.33 -16.66 11.62
N LYS A 128 -15.37 -17.28 10.92
CA LYS A 128 -13.93 -17.14 11.15
C LYS A 128 -13.17 -16.44 10.01
N ARG A 129 -13.84 -16.11 8.89
CA ARG A 129 -13.21 -15.45 7.73
C ARG A 129 -12.61 -14.10 8.08
N GLY A 130 -13.37 -13.25 8.78
CA GLY A 130 -12.91 -11.93 9.18
C GLY A 130 -11.59 -11.95 9.96
N PRO A 131 -11.48 -12.70 11.07
CA PRO A 131 -10.23 -12.87 11.79
C PRO A 131 -9.06 -13.38 10.94
N VAL A 132 -9.28 -14.35 10.04
CA VAL A 132 -8.19 -14.87 9.19
C VAL A 132 -7.74 -13.84 8.15
N ILE A 133 -8.66 -13.13 7.51
CA ILE A 133 -8.34 -12.03 6.60
C ILE A 133 -7.54 -10.94 7.33
N SER A 134 -7.91 -10.62 8.57
CA SER A 134 -7.16 -9.66 9.39
C SER A 134 -5.73 -10.14 9.66
N ILE A 135 -5.52 -11.43 9.93
CA ILE A 135 -4.19 -12.02 10.11
C ILE A 135 -3.34 -11.86 8.83
N ILE A 136 -3.92 -12.09 7.65
CA ILE A 136 -3.24 -11.93 6.36
C ILE A 136 -2.81 -10.46 6.17
N PHE A 137 -3.71 -9.50 6.39
CA PHE A 137 -3.36 -8.07 6.33
C PHE A 137 -2.32 -7.67 7.37
N THR A 138 -2.35 -8.28 8.56
CA THR A 138 -1.34 -8.05 9.60
C THR A 138 0.05 -8.46 9.11
N GLY A 139 0.17 -9.53 8.32
CA GLY A 139 1.45 -9.92 7.70
C GLY A 139 2.05 -8.80 6.85
N PHE A 140 1.24 -8.20 5.99
CA PHE A 140 1.65 -7.08 5.15
C PHE A 140 1.98 -5.81 5.96
N THR A 141 1.18 -5.52 6.99
CA THR A 141 1.43 -4.39 7.90
C THR A 141 2.72 -4.59 8.70
N VAL A 142 2.97 -5.79 9.21
CA VAL A 142 4.22 -6.11 9.92
C VAL A 142 5.42 -5.99 8.98
N ALA A 143 5.27 -6.34 7.70
CA ALA A 143 6.30 -6.14 6.70
C ALA A 143 6.62 -4.65 6.47
N SER A 144 5.62 -3.77 6.46
CA SER A 144 5.86 -2.33 6.32
C SER A 144 6.58 -1.72 7.54
N VAL A 145 6.38 -2.32 8.73
CA VAL A 145 7.00 -1.86 9.99
C VAL A 145 8.40 -2.44 10.18
N LEU A 146 8.58 -3.73 9.92
CA LEU A 146 9.83 -4.46 10.18
C LEU A 146 10.65 -4.72 8.91
N GLY A 147 10.01 -4.82 7.75
CA GLY A 147 10.67 -5.20 6.50
C GLY A 147 11.72 -4.17 6.07
N VAL A 148 11.38 -2.88 6.12
CA VAL A 148 12.33 -1.80 5.80
C VAL A 148 13.49 -1.76 6.79
N PRO A 149 13.28 -1.69 8.13
CA PRO A 149 14.38 -1.70 9.08
C PRO A 149 15.28 -2.93 8.99
N LEU A 150 14.69 -4.12 8.88
CA LEU A 150 15.45 -5.36 8.76
C LEU A 150 16.26 -5.41 7.46
N GLY A 151 15.62 -5.04 6.35
CA GLY A 151 16.30 -5.00 5.07
C GLY A 151 17.42 -3.95 5.03
N THR A 152 17.18 -2.76 5.58
CA THR A 152 18.22 -1.72 5.69
C THR A 152 19.36 -2.18 6.58
N PHE A 153 19.08 -2.80 7.72
CA PHE A 153 20.10 -3.34 8.61
C PHE A 153 20.95 -4.40 7.92
N ILE A 154 20.30 -5.38 7.24
CA ILE A 154 21.01 -6.43 6.49
C ILE A 154 21.85 -5.81 5.36
N GLY A 155 21.28 -4.84 4.63
CA GLY A 155 21.95 -4.15 3.54
C GLY A 155 23.17 -3.37 3.98
N GLN A 156 23.11 -2.69 5.11
CA GLN A 156 24.24 -1.97 5.70
C GLN A 156 25.38 -2.90 6.14
N TRP A 157 25.04 -4.13 6.54
CA TRP A 157 26.04 -5.10 7.03
C TRP A 157 26.70 -5.89 5.90
N GLY A 158 25.98 -6.27 4.86
CA GLY A 158 26.47 -7.15 3.80
C GLY A 158 26.20 -6.66 2.37
N GLY A 159 25.82 -5.38 2.19
CA GLY A 159 25.41 -4.82 0.92
C GLY A 159 23.94 -5.09 0.61
N TRP A 160 23.33 -4.23 -0.20
CA TRP A 160 21.90 -4.28 -0.54
C TRP A 160 21.48 -5.60 -1.19
N HIS A 161 22.36 -6.30 -1.86
CA HIS A 161 22.15 -7.64 -2.44
C HIS A 161 21.74 -8.66 -1.37
N MET A 162 22.35 -8.60 -0.17
CA MET A 162 22.01 -9.52 0.94
C MET A 162 20.56 -9.37 1.41
N SER A 163 19.98 -8.18 1.34
CA SER A 163 18.59 -7.97 1.69
C SER A 163 17.64 -8.70 0.75
N TYR A 164 17.98 -8.80 -0.54
CA TYR A 164 17.22 -9.58 -1.51
C TYR A 164 17.48 -11.09 -1.42
N TRP A 165 18.67 -11.52 -1.02
CA TRP A 165 18.90 -12.91 -0.64
C TRP A 165 18.09 -13.31 0.59
N PHE A 166 17.96 -12.42 1.56
CA PHE A 166 17.10 -12.64 2.71
C PHE A 166 15.61 -12.78 2.31
N THR A 167 15.09 -11.90 1.45
CA THR A 167 13.73 -12.03 0.93
C THR A 167 13.52 -13.29 0.09
N THR A 168 14.54 -13.71 -0.65
CA THR A 168 14.56 -14.99 -1.39
C THR A 168 14.43 -16.17 -0.44
N LEU A 169 15.21 -16.20 0.65
CA LEU A 169 15.15 -17.25 1.67
C LEU A 169 13.76 -17.32 2.31
N LEU A 170 13.20 -16.18 2.68
CA LEU A 170 11.83 -16.11 3.20
C LEU A 170 10.80 -16.60 2.18
N GLY A 171 11.00 -16.30 0.90
CA GLY A 171 10.18 -16.83 -0.20
C GLY A 171 10.23 -18.35 -0.29
N ILE A 172 11.41 -18.96 -0.15
CA ILE A 172 11.58 -20.42 -0.12
C ILE A 172 10.85 -21.03 1.06
N ILE A 173 10.96 -20.44 2.26
CA ILE A 173 10.22 -20.88 3.46
C ILE A 173 8.71 -20.80 3.20
N SER A 174 8.25 -19.69 2.60
CA SER A 174 6.84 -19.52 2.23
C SER A 174 6.36 -20.55 1.20
N LEU A 175 7.21 -20.94 0.24
CA LEU A 175 6.91 -22.00 -0.72
C LEU A 175 6.71 -23.35 -0.01
N ILE A 176 7.65 -23.73 0.85
CA ILE A 176 7.62 -24.98 1.59
C ILE A 176 6.37 -25.07 2.49
N THR A 177 6.07 -24.01 3.21
CA THR A 177 4.87 -23.95 4.07
C THR A 177 3.58 -23.95 3.25
N SER A 178 3.58 -23.34 2.06
CA SER A 178 2.44 -23.33 1.14
C SER A 178 2.17 -24.71 0.53
N LEU A 179 3.20 -25.48 0.20
CA LEU A 179 3.09 -26.87 -0.26
C LEU A 179 2.35 -27.75 0.76
N ALA A 180 2.54 -27.49 2.05
CA ALA A 180 1.98 -28.29 3.13
C ALA A 180 0.58 -27.82 3.58
N THR A 181 0.23 -26.54 3.41
CA THR A 181 -0.95 -25.95 4.05
C THR A 181 -2.05 -25.55 3.11
N ILE A 182 -1.74 -25.20 1.84
CA ILE A 182 -2.76 -24.78 0.88
C ILE A 182 -3.53 -25.99 0.36
N PRO A 183 -4.89 -25.96 0.40
CA PRO A 183 -5.71 -27.08 -0.07
C PRO A 183 -5.60 -27.25 -1.59
N ARG A 184 -5.48 -28.52 -2.02
CA ARG A 184 -5.29 -28.88 -3.44
C ARG A 184 -6.55 -28.76 -4.32
N GLY A 185 -7.74 -28.73 -3.71
CA GLY A 185 -9.03 -28.80 -4.42
C GLY A 185 -9.66 -27.47 -4.81
N LEU A 186 -8.99 -26.33 -4.59
CA LEU A 186 -9.52 -25.02 -4.86
C LEU A 186 -9.53 -24.70 -6.36
N LYS A 187 -10.75 -24.64 -6.93
CA LYS A 187 -10.95 -24.35 -8.35
C LYS A 187 -10.85 -22.84 -8.64
N GLY A 188 -10.48 -22.49 -9.86
CA GLY A 188 -10.59 -21.13 -10.36
C GLY A 188 -12.07 -20.71 -10.51
N ALA A 189 -12.34 -19.42 -10.34
CA ALA A 189 -13.64 -18.82 -10.63
C ALA A 189 -13.48 -17.82 -11.79
N ARG A 190 -14.42 -17.80 -12.74
CA ARG A 190 -14.36 -16.82 -13.84
C ARG A 190 -14.60 -15.41 -13.29
N SER A 191 -13.58 -14.58 -13.30
CA SER A 191 -13.69 -13.16 -13.01
C SER A 191 -13.67 -12.37 -14.33
N SER A 192 -14.48 -11.33 -14.44
CA SER A 192 -14.55 -10.48 -15.63
C SER A 192 -13.89 -9.14 -15.35
N LEU A 193 -12.83 -8.81 -16.07
CA LEU A 193 -12.15 -7.52 -16.01
C LEU A 193 -13.13 -6.36 -16.30
N LYS A 194 -14.06 -6.57 -17.24
CA LYS A 194 -15.10 -5.58 -17.57
C LYS A 194 -15.98 -5.24 -16.36
N LYS A 195 -16.39 -6.25 -15.58
CA LYS A 195 -17.15 -6.04 -14.33
C LYS A 195 -16.31 -5.32 -13.27
N GLN A 196 -15.03 -5.64 -13.17
CA GLN A 196 -14.13 -4.96 -12.24
C GLN A 196 -13.93 -3.48 -12.61
N LEU A 197 -13.78 -3.17 -13.89
CA LEU A 197 -13.60 -1.79 -14.34
C LEU A 197 -14.89 -0.97 -14.34
N SER A 198 -16.07 -1.58 -14.21
CA SER A 198 -17.35 -0.85 -14.20
C SER A 198 -17.49 0.16 -13.08
N LEU A 199 -16.82 -0.02 -11.93
CA LEU A 199 -16.81 0.98 -10.86
C LEU A 199 -16.19 2.31 -11.28
N PHE A 200 -15.22 2.29 -12.18
CA PHE A 200 -14.58 3.51 -12.68
C PHE A 200 -15.43 4.30 -13.68
N THR A 201 -16.58 3.79 -14.10
CA THR A 201 -17.55 4.56 -14.89
C THR A 201 -18.30 5.60 -14.05
N TYR A 202 -18.23 5.50 -12.73
CA TYR A 202 -18.87 6.43 -11.82
C TYR A 202 -17.91 7.53 -11.38
N PRO A 203 -18.14 8.82 -11.74
CA PRO A 203 -17.23 9.92 -11.43
C PRO A 203 -16.94 10.08 -9.93
N ARG A 204 -17.92 9.73 -9.08
CA ARG A 204 -17.75 9.76 -7.61
C ARG A 204 -16.72 8.74 -7.11
N ILE A 205 -16.69 7.55 -7.68
CA ILE A 205 -15.70 6.52 -7.34
C ILE A 205 -14.32 6.94 -7.85
N VAL A 206 -14.24 7.53 -9.05
CA VAL A 206 -12.98 8.06 -9.58
C VAL A 206 -12.43 9.15 -8.68
N LEU A 207 -13.26 10.12 -8.27
CA LEU A 207 -12.85 11.16 -7.33
C LEU A 207 -12.39 10.56 -5.98
N ALA A 208 -13.19 9.65 -5.41
CA ALA A 208 -12.86 8.98 -4.15
C ALA A 208 -11.58 8.14 -4.25
N PHE A 209 -11.29 7.54 -5.41
CA PHE A 209 -10.07 6.78 -5.67
C PHE A 209 -8.81 7.66 -5.60
N PHE A 210 -8.89 8.90 -6.08
CA PHE A 210 -7.75 9.82 -6.03
C PHE A 210 -7.49 10.38 -4.63
N ILE A 211 -8.44 10.33 -3.69
CA ILE A 211 -8.23 10.84 -2.32
C ILE A 211 -7.09 10.09 -1.60
N PRO A 212 -7.15 8.75 -1.43
CA PRO A 212 -6.03 8.03 -0.83
C PRO A 212 -4.77 8.05 -1.71
N ALA A 213 -4.91 8.06 -3.05
CA ALA A 213 -3.76 8.16 -3.94
C ALA A 213 -2.96 9.43 -3.70
N LEU A 214 -3.61 10.60 -3.62
CA LEU A 214 -2.96 11.88 -3.38
C LEU A 214 -2.37 11.99 -1.97
N SER A 215 -3.08 11.48 -0.94
CA SER A 215 -2.56 11.47 0.43
C SER A 215 -1.32 10.58 0.59
N ILE A 216 -1.31 9.41 -0.05
CA ILE A 216 -0.14 8.54 -0.07
C ILE A 216 0.97 9.16 -0.92
N ALA A 217 0.66 9.76 -2.07
CA ALA A 217 1.65 10.47 -2.87
C ALA A 217 2.32 11.59 -2.08
N ALA A 218 1.56 12.32 -1.26
CA ALA A 218 2.09 13.34 -0.35
C ALA A 218 3.17 12.78 0.59
N THR A 219 2.90 11.65 1.23
CA THR A 219 3.87 11.02 2.14
C THR A 219 5.03 10.39 1.38
N TYR A 220 4.77 9.68 0.27
CA TYR A 220 5.79 8.92 -0.46
C TYR A 220 6.71 9.80 -1.31
N SER A 221 6.35 11.06 -1.58
CA SER A 221 7.30 12.03 -2.14
C SER A 221 8.50 12.25 -1.21
N VAL A 222 8.28 12.19 0.11
CA VAL A 222 9.33 12.30 1.14
C VAL A 222 9.84 10.92 1.54
N TYR A 223 8.94 9.97 1.86
CA TYR A 223 9.29 8.67 2.44
C TYR A 223 10.19 7.82 1.53
N THR A 224 9.98 7.86 0.22
CA THR A 224 10.83 7.14 -0.73
C THR A 224 12.28 7.61 -0.66
N TYR A 225 12.49 8.89 -0.40
CA TYR A 225 13.82 9.51 -0.30
C TYR A 225 14.23 9.78 1.17
N LEU A 226 13.60 9.08 2.10
CA LEU A 226 13.86 9.28 3.53
C LEU A 226 15.30 8.92 3.91
N ALA A 227 15.85 7.84 3.35
CA ALA A 227 17.23 7.45 3.61
C ALA A 227 18.25 8.55 3.20
N PRO A 228 18.26 9.06 1.95
CA PRO A 228 19.13 10.17 1.60
C PRO A 228 18.83 11.46 2.38
N LEU A 229 17.56 11.77 2.69
CA LEU A 229 17.20 12.92 3.51
C LEU A 229 17.79 12.82 4.92
N LEU A 230 17.77 11.64 5.52
CA LEU A 230 18.38 11.38 6.83
C LEU A 230 19.90 11.52 6.77
N GLN A 231 20.55 11.01 5.73
CA GLN A 231 22.01 11.01 5.59
C GLN A 231 22.56 12.39 5.22
N ASP A 232 22.01 13.01 4.19
CA ASP A 232 22.61 14.18 3.53
C ASP A 232 22.10 15.50 4.09
N VAL A 233 20.87 15.50 4.67
CA VAL A 233 20.25 16.72 5.23
C VAL A 233 20.30 16.72 6.76
N LEU A 234 19.81 15.64 7.40
CA LEU A 234 19.77 15.54 8.86
C LEU A 234 21.07 15.00 9.47
N LEU A 235 22.05 14.60 8.63
CA LEU A 235 23.36 14.11 9.01
C LEU A 235 23.30 12.93 9.98
N VAL A 236 22.29 12.06 9.83
CA VAL A 236 22.13 10.87 10.66
C VAL A 236 23.16 9.83 10.22
N PRO A 237 24.01 9.31 11.13
CA PRO A 237 24.96 8.25 10.79
C PRO A 237 24.24 7.02 10.21
N ALA A 238 24.82 6.39 9.18
CA ALA A 238 24.19 5.30 8.43
C ALA A 238 23.65 4.18 9.32
N HIS A 239 24.37 3.81 10.38
CA HIS A 239 23.96 2.73 11.29
C HIS A 239 22.68 3.02 12.12
N TYR A 240 22.24 4.28 12.21
CA TYR A 240 20.98 4.65 12.89
C TYR A 240 19.77 4.72 11.94
N ILE A 241 19.97 4.67 10.61
CA ILE A 241 18.89 4.81 9.64
C ILE A 241 17.84 3.71 9.82
N SER A 242 18.26 2.46 9.99
CA SER A 242 17.35 1.35 10.26
C SER A 242 16.50 1.56 11.50
N LEU A 243 17.05 2.21 12.54
CA LEU A 243 16.32 2.56 13.77
C LEU A 243 15.28 3.64 13.50
N VAL A 244 15.58 4.65 12.68
CA VAL A 244 14.59 5.68 12.29
C VAL A 244 13.45 5.07 11.48
N PHE A 245 13.74 4.17 10.55
CA PHE A 245 12.69 3.42 9.84
C PHE A 245 11.86 2.54 10.78
N LEU A 246 12.47 1.94 11.80
CA LEU A 246 11.73 1.18 12.82
C LEU A 246 10.80 2.09 13.63
N LEU A 247 11.29 3.26 14.06
CA LEU A 247 10.46 4.26 14.74
C LEU A 247 9.29 4.69 13.85
N TYR A 248 9.56 5.01 12.58
CA TYR A 248 8.54 5.35 11.60
C TYR A 248 7.48 4.23 11.49
N GLY A 249 7.91 2.99 11.33
CA GLY A 249 7.03 1.83 11.24
C GLY A 249 6.16 1.65 12.49
N VAL A 250 6.75 1.75 13.68
CA VAL A 250 6.00 1.66 14.95
C VAL A 250 4.94 2.76 15.05
N VAL A 251 5.27 4.00 14.65
CA VAL A 251 4.30 5.11 14.67
C VAL A 251 3.16 4.87 13.68
N THR A 252 3.39 4.22 12.54
CA THR A 252 2.32 3.90 11.60
C THR A 252 1.28 2.90 12.14
N ILE A 253 1.64 2.08 13.14
CA ILE A 253 0.67 1.23 13.85
C ILE A 253 -0.36 2.12 14.56
N PHE A 254 0.10 3.15 15.27
CA PHE A 254 -0.80 4.10 15.93
C PHE A 254 -1.66 4.86 14.91
N SER A 255 -1.09 5.25 13.77
CA SER A 255 -1.83 5.86 12.65
C SER A 255 -3.02 4.98 12.24
N THR A 256 -2.78 3.69 12.00
CA THR A 256 -3.81 2.73 11.60
C THR A 256 -4.89 2.54 12.68
N LEU A 257 -4.50 2.43 13.96
CA LEU A 257 -5.42 2.27 15.08
C LEU A 257 -6.33 3.50 15.26
N ILE A 258 -5.74 4.70 15.17
CA ILE A 258 -6.50 5.96 15.25
C ILE A 258 -7.43 6.09 14.04
N GLY A 259 -6.95 5.74 12.83
CA GLY A 259 -7.74 5.72 11.60
C GLY A 259 -8.98 4.84 11.71
N GLY A 260 -8.86 3.66 12.33
CA GLY A 260 -9.99 2.77 12.60
C GLY A 260 -11.07 3.42 13.51
N LYS A 261 -10.65 4.11 14.58
CA LYS A 261 -11.56 4.86 15.46
C LYS A 261 -12.22 6.05 14.74
N LEU A 262 -11.50 6.74 13.89
CA LEU A 262 -12.03 7.86 13.10
C LEU A 262 -13.11 7.40 12.12
N ALA A 263 -12.92 6.25 11.49
CA ALA A 263 -13.87 5.67 10.54
C ALA A 263 -15.23 5.38 11.18
N ALA A 264 -15.26 4.87 12.42
CA ALA A 264 -16.48 4.57 13.16
C ALA A 264 -17.34 5.80 13.46
N GLY A 265 -16.77 7.00 13.42
CA GLY A 265 -17.45 8.25 13.81
C GLY A 265 -17.73 9.23 12.65
N GLY A 266 -18.09 8.77 11.46
CA GLY A 266 -18.34 9.65 10.30
C GLY A 266 -17.05 10.10 9.60
N GLY A 267 -16.20 9.14 9.31
CA GLY A 267 -14.82 9.32 8.85
C GLY A 267 -14.63 10.30 7.70
N MET A 268 -15.47 10.26 6.65
CA MET A 268 -15.36 11.13 5.45
C MET A 268 -15.40 12.63 5.79
N GLY A 269 -16.21 13.03 6.80
CA GLY A 269 -16.26 14.41 7.27
C GLY A 269 -14.99 14.88 7.99
N LYS A 270 -14.20 13.94 8.54
CA LYS A 270 -13.02 14.24 9.35
C LYS A 270 -11.72 14.17 8.53
N ILE A 271 -11.59 13.20 7.61
CA ILE A 271 -10.33 12.99 6.87
C ILE A 271 -9.93 14.21 6.03
N ARG A 272 -10.86 15.01 5.55
CA ARG A 272 -10.56 16.26 4.83
C ARG A 272 -9.71 17.23 5.65
N TYR A 273 -9.94 17.32 6.96
CA TYR A 273 -9.13 18.14 7.86
C TYR A 273 -7.79 17.47 8.19
N ILE A 274 -7.78 16.13 8.26
CA ILE A 274 -6.55 15.35 8.46
C ILE A 274 -5.57 15.61 7.34
N PHE A 275 -6.02 15.72 6.08
CA PHE A 275 -5.14 16.03 4.95
C PHE A 275 -4.57 17.46 5.03
N LEU A 276 -5.31 18.43 5.56
CA LEU A 276 -4.75 19.76 5.84
C LEU A 276 -3.68 19.70 6.94
N ILE A 277 -3.90 18.92 7.98
CA ILE A 277 -2.89 18.68 9.02
C ILE A 277 -1.67 17.99 8.40
N GLN A 278 -1.86 16.98 7.55
CA GLN A 278 -0.78 16.31 6.82
C GLN A 278 0.01 17.30 5.95
N ALA A 279 -0.66 18.24 5.27
CA ALA A 279 -0.01 19.28 4.49
C ALA A 279 0.85 20.19 5.36
N VAL A 280 0.35 20.60 6.53
CA VAL A 280 1.11 21.43 7.50
C VAL A 280 2.32 20.66 8.04
N ILE A 281 2.17 19.39 8.39
CA ILE A 281 3.26 18.53 8.85
C ILE A 281 4.35 18.42 7.78
N LEU A 282 3.98 18.15 6.53
CA LEU A 282 4.92 18.05 5.43
C LEU A 282 5.60 19.39 5.14
N ALA A 283 4.87 20.50 5.11
CA ALA A 283 5.44 21.82 4.95
C ALA A 283 6.39 22.20 6.11
N SER A 284 6.06 21.83 7.34
CA SER A 284 6.90 22.10 8.50
C SER A 284 8.26 21.39 8.44
N LEU A 285 8.36 20.27 7.72
CA LEU A 285 9.62 19.54 7.52
C LEU A 285 10.67 20.42 6.84
N TYR A 286 10.27 21.36 5.97
CA TYR A 286 11.19 22.30 5.33
C TYR A 286 11.99 23.12 6.33
N VAL A 287 11.32 23.66 7.35
CA VAL A 287 11.97 24.46 8.40
C VAL A 287 12.62 23.57 9.46
N SER A 288 11.95 22.49 9.85
CA SER A 288 12.41 21.62 10.94
C SER A 288 13.62 20.77 10.55
N SER A 289 13.88 20.56 9.25
CA SER A 289 15.08 19.87 8.77
C SER A 289 16.40 20.61 9.08
N GLY A 290 16.33 21.86 9.48
CA GLY A 290 17.49 22.60 10.01
C GLY A 290 18.03 22.07 11.34
N SER A 291 17.32 21.13 12.02
CA SER A 291 17.78 20.44 13.22
C SER A 291 17.39 18.96 13.20
N LEU A 292 18.27 18.11 13.73
CA LEU A 292 18.00 16.66 13.83
C LEU A 292 16.71 16.37 14.60
N ALA A 293 16.51 17.00 15.76
CA ALA A 293 15.34 16.77 16.60
C ALA A 293 14.04 17.22 15.89
N GLY A 294 14.06 18.40 15.25
CA GLY A 294 12.93 18.92 14.49
C GLY A 294 12.57 18.02 13.32
N GLY A 295 13.56 17.58 12.53
CA GLY A 295 13.38 16.66 11.41
C GLY A 295 12.76 15.33 11.85
N LEU A 296 13.29 14.70 12.91
CA LEU A 296 12.76 13.44 13.45
C LEU A 296 11.32 13.56 13.98
N VAL A 297 10.98 14.68 14.63
CA VAL A 297 9.61 14.96 15.07
C VAL A 297 8.68 15.07 13.88
N SER A 298 9.03 15.84 12.84
CA SER A 298 8.21 15.99 11.64
C SER A 298 8.04 14.67 10.89
N ILE A 299 9.09 13.85 10.78
CA ILE A 299 9.03 12.50 10.19
C ILE A 299 8.11 11.59 11.00
N SER A 300 8.15 11.66 12.33
CA SER A 300 7.26 10.89 13.21
C SER A 300 5.79 11.33 13.06
N LEU A 301 5.53 12.62 12.97
CA LEU A 301 4.19 13.17 12.72
C LEU A 301 3.68 12.77 11.30
N MET A 302 4.55 12.76 10.30
CA MET A 302 4.24 12.26 8.96
C MET A 302 3.83 10.78 9.01
N ALA A 303 4.55 9.93 9.76
CA ALA A 303 4.20 8.53 9.98
C ALA A 303 2.85 8.37 10.67
N LEU A 304 2.53 9.26 11.63
CA LEU A 304 1.24 9.24 12.32
C LEU A 304 0.08 9.63 11.40
N ALA A 305 0.31 10.48 10.41
CA ALA A 305 -0.73 10.97 9.51
C ALA A 305 -1.05 10.00 8.35
N VAL A 306 -0.09 9.17 7.90
CA VAL A 306 -0.13 8.45 6.61
C VAL A 306 -1.32 7.51 6.44
N TYR A 307 -1.68 6.73 7.47
CA TYR A 307 -2.73 5.69 7.37
C TYR A 307 -4.04 6.02 8.08
N LEU A 308 -4.21 7.25 8.59
CA LEU A 308 -5.43 7.69 9.28
C LEU A 308 -6.69 7.55 8.41
N MET A 309 -6.53 7.65 7.09
CA MET A 309 -7.64 7.59 6.13
C MET A 309 -8.04 6.16 5.73
N ASN A 310 -7.16 5.14 5.90
CA ASN A 310 -7.31 3.82 5.29
C ASN A 310 -8.68 3.18 5.58
N SER A 311 -9.04 3.06 6.87
CA SER A 311 -10.30 2.44 7.25
C SER A 311 -11.52 3.22 6.75
N THR A 312 -11.43 4.55 6.72
CA THR A 312 -12.52 5.40 6.22
C THR A 312 -12.74 5.19 4.73
N MET A 313 -11.67 5.17 3.94
CA MET A 313 -11.75 4.99 2.49
C MET A 313 -12.17 3.56 2.12
N GLN A 314 -11.68 2.57 2.86
CA GLN A 314 -12.10 1.17 2.71
C GLN A 314 -13.60 1.01 2.89
N LEU A 315 -14.16 1.55 3.98
CA LEU A 315 -15.60 1.51 4.24
C LEU A 315 -16.39 2.31 3.21
N TYR A 316 -15.89 3.48 2.80
CA TYR A 316 -16.55 4.30 1.78
C TYR A 316 -16.74 3.55 0.47
N PHE A 317 -15.70 2.89 -0.05
CA PHE A 317 -15.80 2.12 -1.29
C PHE A 317 -16.76 0.94 -1.17
N ILE A 318 -16.72 0.21 -0.05
CA ILE A 318 -17.61 -0.93 0.18
C ILE A 318 -19.07 -0.45 0.29
N ASP A 319 -19.35 0.55 1.13
CA ASP A 319 -20.70 1.09 1.34
C ASP A 319 -21.28 1.68 0.04
N TRP A 320 -20.44 2.28 -0.78
CA TRP A 320 -20.87 2.84 -2.06
C TRP A 320 -21.24 1.72 -3.04
N ALA A 321 -20.41 0.69 -3.14
CA ALA A 321 -20.67 -0.48 -3.99
C ALA A 321 -21.93 -1.23 -3.54
N ASP A 322 -22.11 -1.45 -2.25
CA ASP A 322 -23.29 -2.14 -1.70
C ASP A 322 -24.59 -1.42 -2.06
N ARG A 323 -24.58 -0.08 -2.18
CA ARG A 323 -25.78 0.71 -2.52
C ARG A 323 -26.06 0.82 -4.02
N HIS A 324 -25.03 0.83 -4.87
CA HIS A 324 -25.17 1.16 -6.29
C HIS A 324 -24.84 0.01 -7.22
N VAL A 325 -23.88 -0.85 -6.86
CA VAL A 325 -23.39 -1.97 -7.68
C VAL A 325 -22.95 -3.12 -6.76
N PRO A 326 -23.87 -3.82 -6.08
CA PRO A 326 -23.54 -4.86 -5.10
C PRO A 326 -22.64 -5.97 -5.66
N GLU A 327 -22.75 -6.26 -6.96
CA GLU A 327 -21.91 -7.26 -7.66
C GLU A 327 -20.42 -6.87 -7.72
N ALA A 328 -20.09 -5.60 -7.52
CA ALA A 328 -18.72 -5.08 -7.56
C ALA A 328 -18.10 -4.89 -6.16
N ARG A 329 -18.73 -5.41 -5.11
CA ARG A 329 -18.26 -5.28 -3.72
C ARG A 329 -16.83 -5.81 -3.51
N ASP A 330 -16.51 -6.94 -4.14
CA ASP A 330 -15.17 -7.56 -4.03
C ASP A 330 -14.10 -6.63 -4.60
N LEU A 331 -14.39 -5.99 -5.75
CA LEU A 331 -13.50 -4.98 -6.31
C LEU A 331 -13.40 -3.75 -5.42
N ALA A 332 -14.53 -3.25 -4.91
CA ALA A 332 -14.56 -2.09 -4.04
C ALA A 332 -13.66 -2.29 -2.81
N SER A 333 -13.62 -3.51 -2.27
CA SER A 333 -12.73 -3.86 -1.16
C SER A 333 -11.23 -3.76 -1.49
N SER A 334 -10.85 -3.90 -2.76
CA SER A 334 -9.46 -3.80 -3.22
C SER A 334 -9.06 -2.41 -3.70
N LEU A 335 -10.02 -1.50 -3.95
CA LEU A 335 -9.76 -0.17 -4.49
C LEU A 335 -8.81 0.66 -3.61
N THR A 336 -8.90 0.52 -2.29
CA THR A 336 -8.01 1.22 -1.36
C THR A 336 -6.55 0.80 -1.60
N SER A 337 -6.27 -0.49 -1.72
CA SER A 337 -4.91 -0.99 -1.95
C SER A 337 -4.37 -0.57 -3.33
N VAL A 338 -5.21 -0.61 -4.37
CA VAL A 338 -4.82 -0.14 -5.71
C VAL A 338 -4.53 1.36 -5.69
N SER A 339 -5.39 2.15 -5.04
CA SER A 339 -5.22 3.60 -4.89
C SER A 339 -3.94 3.95 -4.11
N ILE A 340 -3.63 3.23 -3.04
CA ILE A 340 -2.37 3.37 -2.28
C ILE A 340 -1.17 3.16 -3.20
N ASN A 341 -1.16 2.10 -3.99
CA ASN A 341 -0.05 1.82 -4.90
C ASN A 341 0.08 2.85 -6.03
N VAL A 342 -1.04 3.36 -6.57
CA VAL A 342 -1.01 4.52 -7.48
C VAL A 342 -0.39 5.73 -6.77
N GLY A 343 -0.75 5.98 -5.51
CA GLY A 343 -0.17 7.04 -4.70
C GLY A 343 1.33 6.88 -4.47
N ILE A 344 1.79 5.66 -4.15
CA ILE A 344 3.23 5.35 -4.02
C ILE A 344 3.95 5.65 -5.34
N ALA A 345 3.41 5.21 -6.47
CA ALA A 345 4.00 5.45 -7.78
C ALA A 345 4.11 6.95 -8.09
N MET A 346 3.02 7.69 -7.90
CA MET A 346 2.98 9.14 -8.14
C MET A 346 3.93 9.89 -7.21
N GLY A 347 3.89 9.60 -5.90
CA GLY A 347 4.71 10.27 -4.90
C GLY A 347 6.19 10.02 -5.12
N SER A 348 6.59 8.75 -5.35
CA SER A 348 7.98 8.38 -5.59
C SER A 348 8.53 8.99 -6.88
N ALA A 349 7.74 9.04 -7.95
CA ALA A 349 8.12 9.67 -9.22
C ALA A 349 8.27 11.19 -9.07
N LEU A 350 7.29 11.85 -8.44
CA LEU A 350 7.33 13.28 -8.16
C LEU A 350 8.51 13.64 -7.26
N GLY A 351 8.70 12.87 -6.18
CA GLY A 351 9.83 13.05 -5.27
C GLY A 351 11.17 12.91 -6.00
N GLY A 352 11.31 11.96 -6.93
CA GLY A 352 12.50 11.82 -7.75
C GLY A 352 12.78 13.05 -8.62
N PHE A 353 11.75 13.58 -9.24
CA PHE A 353 11.86 14.82 -10.03
C PHE A 353 12.31 15.99 -9.15
N VAL A 354 11.68 16.18 -7.98
CA VAL A 354 11.99 17.26 -7.05
C VAL A 354 13.41 17.10 -6.47
N ALA A 355 13.76 15.90 -6.00
CA ALA A 355 15.09 15.63 -5.44
C ALA A 355 16.22 15.91 -6.44
N THR A 356 15.99 15.68 -7.76
CA THR A 356 16.99 15.89 -8.79
C THR A 356 17.12 17.36 -9.17
N ASN A 357 16.02 18.12 -9.25
CA ASN A 357 16.01 19.46 -9.83
C ASN A 357 15.98 20.57 -8.78
N MET A 358 15.52 20.31 -7.55
CA MET A 358 15.34 21.31 -6.51
C MET A 358 16.16 20.99 -5.25
N GLY A 359 16.10 19.76 -4.78
CA GLY A 359 16.82 19.28 -3.60
C GLY A 359 15.97 18.40 -2.68
N LEU A 360 16.65 17.71 -1.73
CA LEU A 360 15.98 16.78 -0.82
C LEU A 360 15.05 17.49 0.18
N VAL A 361 15.34 18.72 0.57
CA VAL A 361 14.49 19.48 1.50
C VAL A 361 13.18 19.90 0.83
N ASP A 362 13.22 20.16 -0.48
CA ASP A 362 12.06 20.59 -1.26
C ASP A 362 11.02 19.48 -1.49
N LEU A 363 11.37 18.22 -1.19
CA LEU A 363 10.41 17.09 -1.11
C LEU A 363 9.23 17.41 -0.19
N SER A 364 9.47 18.20 0.87
CA SER A 364 8.46 18.65 1.82
C SER A 364 7.33 19.46 1.14
N TRP A 365 7.68 20.36 0.22
CA TRP A 365 6.72 21.18 -0.52
C TRP A 365 5.90 20.34 -1.51
N SER A 366 6.56 19.45 -2.25
CA SER A 366 5.86 18.58 -3.18
C SER A 366 4.84 17.68 -2.46
N GLY A 367 5.21 17.16 -1.28
CA GLY A 367 4.31 16.42 -0.42
C GLY A 367 3.17 17.28 0.12
N ALA A 368 3.44 18.48 0.58
CA ALA A 368 2.42 19.39 1.10
C ALA A 368 1.38 19.75 0.03
N ILE A 369 1.80 20.02 -1.21
CA ILE A 369 0.89 20.28 -2.34
C ILE A 369 -0.03 19.09 -2.60
N MET A 370 0.52 17.86 -2.64
CA MET A 370 -0.27 16.64 -2.83
C MET A 370 -1.29 16.44 -1.69
N ALA A 371 -0.92 16.74 -0.44
CA ALA A 371 -1.82 16.66 0.70
C ALA A 371 -2.95 17.70 0.61
N VAL A 372 -2.67 18.92 0.13
CA VAL A 372 -3.71 19.93 -0.15
C VAL A 372 -4.65 19.44 -1.24
N LEU A 373 -4.14 18.86 -2.33
CA LEU A 373 -4.98 18.30 -3.40
C LEU A 373 -5.85 17.14 -2.87
N ALA A 374 -5.33 16.30 -1.97
CA ALA A 374 -6.12 15.27 -1.27
C ALA A 374 -7.24 15.90 -0.43
N ALA A 375 -6.94 16.97 0.31
CA ALA A 375 -7.94 17.70 1.10
C ALA A 375 -9.03 18.28 0.22
N VAL A 376 -8.68 18.96 -0.87
CA VAL A 376 -9.64 19.53 -1.84
C VAL A 376 -10.54 18.43 -2.42
N SER A 377 -9.95 17.32 -2.87
CA SER A 377 -10.70 16.16 -3.38
C SER A 377 -11.66 15.58 -2.35
N ALA A 378 -11.23 15.48 -1.09
CA ALA A 378 -12.08 15.03 0.01
C ALA A 378 -13.20 16.02 0.36
N PHE A 379 -12.95 17.33 0.29
CA PHE A 379 -13.99 18.36 0.46
C PHE A 379 -15.04 18.28 -0.64
N ILE A 380 -14.63 18.12 -1.90
CA ILE A 380 -15.55 17.98 -3.04
C ILE A 380 -16.40 16.70 -2.87
N SER A 381 -15.77 15.56 -2.60
CA SER A 381 -16.46 14.29 -2.38
C SER A 381 -17.47 14.38 -1.23
N TYR A 382 -17.10 14.99 -0.11
CA TYR A 382 -17.99 15.19 1.03
C TYR A 382 -19.21 16.08 0.68
N ARG A 383 -19.02 17.16 -0.09
CA ARG A 383 -20.12 18.03 -0.55
C ARG A 383 -21.10 17.24 -1.42
N LEU A 384 -20.61 16.53 -2.42
CA LEU A 384 -21.42 15.71 -3.32
C LEU A 384 -22.24 14.66 -2.56
N ASP A 385 -21.64 14.01 -1.56
CA ASP A 385 -22.34 13.02 -0.74
C ASP A 385 -23.41 13.65 0.14
N ARG A 386 -23.19 14.86 0.66
CA ARG A 386 -24.15 15.60 1.47
C ARG A 386 -25.34 16.03 0.64
N GLU A 387 -25.13 16.54 -0.55
CA GLU A 387 -26.20 16.95 -1.47
C GLU A 387 -27.06 15.76 -1.88
N ALA A 388 -26.45 14.61 -2.22
CA ALA A 388 -27.19 13.40 -2.55
C ALA A 388 -28.05 12.88 -1.37
N ARG A 389 -27.53 12.93 -0.16
CA ARG A 389 -28.29 12.53 1.05
C ARG A 389 -29.44 13.48 1.34
N SER A 390 -29.27 14.78 1.07
CA SER A 390 -30.33 15.76 1.25
C SER A 390 -31.46 15.56 0.25
N ALA A 391 -31.13 15.35 -1.03
CA ALA A 391 -32.10 15.06 -2.09
C ALA A 391 -32.91 13.78 -1.81
N SER A 392 -32.24 12.68 -1.41
CA SER A 392 -32.91 11.43 -1.06
C SER A 392 -33.85 11.54 0.16
N LYS A 393 -33.48 12.36 1.15
CA LYS A 393 -34.37 12.62 2.32
C LYS A 393 -35.58 13.42 1.92
N GLU A 394 -35.45 14.36 1.00
CA GLU A 394 -36.56 15.19 0.52
C GLU A 394 -37.53 14.37 -0.33
N GLU A 395 -37.01 13.49 -1.19
CA GLU A 395 -37.80 12.54 -1.99
C GLU A 395 -38.60 11.58 -1.12
N ASN A 396 -37.95 10.97 -0.11
CA ASN A 396 -38.67 10.09 0.86
C ASN A 396 -39.71 10.83 1.68
N ARG A 397 -39.48 12.11 2.02
CA ARG A 397 -40.45 12.92 2.73
C ARG A 397 -41.67 13.24 1.86
N LEU A 398 -41.46 13.55 0.58
CA LEU A 398 -42.54 13.80 -0.37
C LEU A 398 -43.37 12.52 -0.62
N GLN A 399 -42.73 11.37 -0.81
CA GLN A 399 -43.38 10.09 -0.97
C GLN A 399 -44.25 9.73 0.26
N GLY A 400 -43.71 9.88 1.47
CA GLY A 400 -44.46 9.64 2.70
C GLY A 400 -45.66 10.60 2.91
N GLN A 401 -45.60 11.83 2.37
CA GLN A 401 -46.71 12.75 2.34
C GLN A 401 -47.82 12.32 1.35
N TYR A 402 -47.45 11.75 0.20
CA TYR A 402 -48.41 11.22 -0.78
C TYR A 402 -49.09 9.96 -0.29
N GLU A 403 -48.38 9.04 0.38
CA GLU A 403 -48.96 7.81 0.96
C GLU A 403 -49.86 8.10 2.17
N GLY A 404 -49.69 9.21 2.87
CA GLY A 404 -50.56 9.62 3.99
C GLY A 404 -51.83 10.37 3.56
N ILE A 405 -51.99 10.68 2.27
CA ILE A 405 -53.18 11.37 1.70
C ILE A 405 -54.10 10.39 0.97
N LEU A 406 -53.64 9.17 0.66
CA LEU A 406 -54.42 8.05 0.14
C LEU A 406 -54.94 7.17 1.28
#